data_0474bea9b36aee68eb5861decfc70af3
#
_entry.id   0474bea9b36aee68eb5861decfc70af3
#
_cell.length_a   1.000
_cell.length_b   1.000
_cell.length_c   1.000
_cell.angle_alpha   90.00
_cell.angle_beta   90.00
_cell.angle_gamma   90.00
#
_symmetry.space_group_name_H-M   'P 1'
#
loop_
_entity.id
_entity.type
_entity.pdbx_description
1 polymer ?
#
loop_
_entity_poly.entity_id
_entity_poly.type
_entity_poly.pdbx_seq_one_letter_code
_entity_poly.pdbx_strand_id
1 'polypeptide(L)'
;MRQDIETQIDELIREKTVNVILDLTDVQRVDSTGFGTIVLCSNKLKKAGGGLRVAGATGMVEEIAHSSQILKIVPFHATVEEAVAGFQQ
;
A
#
# COMPACT_ATOMS: atom_id res chain seq x y z
N MET A 1 15.54 -1.53 -2.33
CA MET A 1 14.31 -0.78 -2.13
C MET A 1 13.10 -1.66 -2.02
N ARG A 2 12.75 -2.42 -3.07
CA ARG A 2 11.60 -3.31 -2.98
C ARG A 2 11.74 -4.32 -1.87
N GLN A 3 12.94 -4.88 -1.72
CA GLN A 3 13.22 -5.85 -0.67
C GLN A 3 13.01 -5.25 0.70
N ASP A 4 13.36 -3.97 0.84
CA ASP A 4 13.21 -3.29 2.12
C ASP A 4 11.75 -3.20 2.51
N ILE A 5 10.87 -2.90 1.55
CA ILE A 5 9.44 -2.82 1.83
C ILE A 5 8.89 -4.18 2.23
N GLU A 6 9.23 -5.23 1.48
CA GLU A 6 8.77 -6.58 1.81
C GLU A 6 9.28 -7.03 3.17
N THR A 7 10.54 -6.75 3.47
CA THR A 7 11.13 -7.10 4.76
C THR A 7 10.40 -6.38 5.89
N GLN A 8 10.10 -5.09 5.72
CA GLN A 8 9.38 -4.33 6.72
C GLN A 8 7.98 -4.90 6.95
N ILE A 9 7.30 -5.28 5.87
CA ILE A 9 5.97 -5.87 5.99
C ILE A 9 6.03 -7.19 6.73
N ASP A 10 7.02 -8.04 6.42
CA ASP A 10 7.18 -9.32 7.09
C ASP A 10 7.45 -9.13 8.59
N GLU A 11 8.25 -8.12 8.95
CA GLU A 11 8.52 -7.81 10.35
C GLU A 11 7.27 -7.33 11.07
N LEU A 12 6.48 -6.47 10.41
CA LEU A 12 5.23 -5.98 10.99
C LEU A 12 4.25 -7.12 11.24
N ILE A 13 4.17 -8.05 10.30
CA ILE A 13 3.30 -9.22 10.46
C ILE A 13 3.74 -10.07 11.65
N ARG A 14 5.05 -10.26 11.81
CA ARG A 14 5.57 -11.00 12.96
C ARG A 14 5.21 -10.34 14.28
N GLU A 15 5.14 -9.00 14.27
CA GLU A 15 4.77 -8.22 15.46
C GLU A 15 3.26 -8.07 15.60
N LYS A 16 2.50 -8.72 14.72
CA LYS A 16 1.04 -8.67 14.70
C LYS A 16 0.47 -7.30 14.37
N THR A 17 1.26 -6.47 13.69
CA THR A 17 0.83 -5.19 13.14
C THR A 17 0.44 -5.46 11.69
N VAL A 18 -0.86 -5.64 11.45
CA VAL A 18 -1.33 -6.13 10.15
C VAL A 18 -2.15 -5.11 9.36
N ASN A 19 -2.47 -3.96 9.94
CA ASN A 19 -3.12 -2.87 9.22
C ASN A 19 -2.04 -1.82 8.93
N VAL A 20 -1.66 -1.69 7.66
CA VAL A 20 -0.50 -0.90 7.27
C VAL A 20 -0.89 0.14 6.23
N ILE A 21 -0.33 1.33 6.37
CA ILE A 21 -0.51 2.41 5.40
C ILE A 21 0.84 2.68 4.74
N LEU A 22 0.84 2.62 3.42
CA LEU A 22 2.01 2.97 2.62
C LEU A 22 1.85 4.41 2.17
N ASP A 23 2.69 5.28 2.70
CA ASP A 23 2.63 6.72 2.39
C ASP A 23 3.52 7.02 1.19
N LEU A 24 2.93 7.39 0.08
CA LEU A 24 3.63 7.71 -1.16
C LEU A 24 3.71 9.22 -1.43
N THR A 25 3.48 10.05 -0.42
CA THR A 25 3.46 11.51 -0.58
C THR A 25 4.70 12.04 -1.29
N ASP A 26 5.88 11.51 -0.95
CA ASP A 26 7.13 11.98 -1.52
C ASP A 26 7.64 11.13 -2.68
N VAL A 27 6.82 10.17 -3.14
CA VAL A 27 7.21 9.27 -4.22
C VAL A 27 6.71 9.83 -5.53
N GLN A 28 7.63 10.07 -6.47
CA GLN A 28 7.28 10.64 -7.76
C GLN A 28 7.02 9.60 -8.83
N ARG A 29 7.54 8.40 -8.67
CA ARG A 29 7.40 7.32 -9.64
C ARG A 29 7.28 5.96 -8.97
N VAL A 30 6.41 5.14 -9.53
CA VAL A 30 6.32 3.72 -9.17
C VAL A 30 6.21 2.97 -10.50
N ASP A 31 7.15 2.07 -10.76
CA ASP A 31 7.10 1.26 -11.98
C ASP A 31 6.24 0.01 -11.77
N SER A 32 6.11 -0.80 -12.82
CA SER A 32 5.30 -2.03 -12.77
C SER A 32 5.74 -2.96 -11.64
N THR A 33 7.05 -3.03 -11.42
CA THR A 33 7.59 -3.87 -10.37
C THR A 33 7.17 -3.34 -9.00
N GLY A 34 7.18 -2.02 -8.83
CA GLY A 34 6.74 -1.39 -7.58
C GLY A 34 5.27 -1.66 -7.30
N PHE A 35 4.42 -1.52 -8.31
CA PHE A 35 3.00 -1.84 -8.15
C PHE A 35 2.80 -3.31 -7.83
N GLY A 36 3.58 -4.20 -8.46
CA GLY A 36 3.53 -5.63 -8.13
C GLY A 36 3.91 -5.91 -6.68
N THR A 37 4.91 -5.19 -6.17
CA THR A 37 5.31 -5.32 -4.77
C THR A 37 4.20 -4.86 -3.83
N ILE A 38 3.50 -3.79 -4.16
CA ILE A 38 2.37 -3.31 -3.37
C ILE A 38 1.27 -4.38 -3.29
N VAL A 39 0.96 -5.02 -4.43
CA VAL A 39 -0.04 -6.09 -4.46
C VAL A 39 0.41 -7.27 -3.61
N LEU A 40 1.68 -7.65 -3.73
CA LEU A 40 2.23 -8.75 -2.93
C LEU A 40 2.12 -8.47 -1.44
N CYS A 41 2.49 -7.26 -1.02
CA CYS A 41 2.39 -6.86 0.38
C CYS A 41 0.94 -6.87 0.87
N SER A 42 0.02 -6.39 0.04
CA SER A 42 -1.40 -6.41 0.36
C SER A 42 -1.88 -7.84 0.60
N ASN A 43 -1.49 -8.76 -0.26
CA ASN A 43 -1.90 -10.15 -0.12
C ASN A 43 -1.33 -10.79 1.16
N LYS A 44 -0.08 -10.49 1.48
CA LYS A 44 0.53 -10.98 2.72
C LYS A 44 -0.23 -10.49 3.94
N LEU A 45 -0.57 -9.20 3.96
CA LEU A 45 -1.29 -8.62 5.09
C LEU A 45 -2.70 -9.17 5.21
N LYS A 46 -3.38 -9.39 4.08
CA LYS A 46 -4.71 -9.99 4.11
C LYS A 46 -4.69 -11.40 4.68
N LYS A 47 -3.68 -12.18 4.32
CA LYS A 47 -3.54 -13.54 4.86
C LYS A 47 -3.28 -13.51 6.37
N ALA A 48 -2.67 -12.45 6.87
CA ALA A 48 -2.40 -12.29 8.29
C ALA A 48 -3.59 -11.70 9.06
N GLY A 49 -4.68 -11.39 8.37
CA GLY A 49 -5.87 -10.87 9.01
C GLY A 49 -6.02 -9.35 8.95
N GLY A 50 -5.18 -8.68 8.17
CA GLY A 50 -5.22 -7.24 8.06
C GLY A 50 -5.35 -6.76 6.62
N GLY A 51 -4.68 -5.68 6.30
CA GLY A 51 -4.71 -5.12 4.95
C GLY A 51 -3.74 -4.00 4.76
N LEU A 52 -3.61 -3.57 3.51
CA LEU A 52 -2.75 -2.46 3.12
C LEU A 52 -3.60 -1.38 2.47
N ARG A 53 -3.33 -0.14 2.84
CA ARG A 53 -3.90 1.03 2.19
C ARG A 53 -2.76 1.95 1.78
N VAL A 54 -2.95 2.69 0.69
CA VAL A 54 -1.95 3.62 0.19
C VAL A 54 -2.48 5.03 0.37
N ALA A 55 -1.60 5.94 0.77
CA ALA A 55 -1.96 7.33 0.98
C ALA A 55 -1.01 8.25 0.22
N GLY A 56 -1.52 9.39 -0.21
CA GLY A 56 -0.70 10.46 -0.74
C GLY A 56 -0.18 10.28 -2.15
N ALA A 57 -0.66 9.29 -2.89
CA ALA A 57 -0.26 9.13 -4.28
C ALA A 57 -0.80 10.30 -5.10
N THR A 58 0.07 10.96 -5.86
CA THR A 58 -0.30 12.11 -6.69
C THR A 58 0.35 12.00 -8.06
N GLY A 59 -0.09 12.86 -8.98
CA GLY A 59 0.52 12.97 -10.29
C GLY A 59 0.49 11.67 -11.06
N MET A 60 1.65 11.29 -11.60
CA MET A 60 1.76 10.11 -12.45
C MET A 60 1.45 8.81 -11.69
N VAL A 61 1.82 8.74 -10.41
CA VAL A 61 1.54 7.55 -9.61
C VAL A 61 0.03 7.33 -9.48
N GLU A 62 -0.70 8.40 -9.20
CA GLU A 62 -2.15 8.33 -9.10
C GLU A 62 -2.79 7.96 -10.44
N GLU A 63 -2.31 8.56 -11.53
CA GLU A 63 -2.85 8.28 -12.85
C GLU A 63 -2.67 6.81 -13.23
N ILE A 64 -1.49 6.27 -12.98
CA ILE A 64 -1.22 4.87 -13.29
C ILE A 64 -2.08 3.95 -12.42
N ALA A 65 -2.26 4.30 -11.15
CA ALA A 65 -3.11 3.52 -10.25
C ALA A 65 -4.55 3.48 -10.77
N HIS A 66 -5.08 4.61 -11.24
CA HIS A 66 -6.43 4.66 -11.79
C HIS A 66 -6.56 3.88 -13.09
N SER A 67 -5.49 3.81 -13.89
CA SER A 67 -5.50 3.10 -15.17
C SER A 67 -5.30 1.59 -15.01
N SER A 68 -4.86 1.15 -13.85
CA SER A 68 -4.57 -0.26 -13.61
C SER A 68 -5.65 -0.89 -12.77
N GLN A 69 -5.54 -2.19 -12.53
CA GLN A 69 -6.49 -2.92 -11.70
C GLN A 69 -6.17 -2.82 -10.21
N ILE A 70 -5.11 -2.09 -9.85
CA ILE A 70 -4.61 -2.10 -8.47
C ILE A 70 -5.64 -1.53 -7.48
N LEU A 71 -6.45 -0.56 -7.91
CA LEU A 71 -7.46 0.03 -7.03
C LEU A 71 -8.52 -0.97 -6.58
N LYS A 72 -8.69 -2.05 -7.31
CA LYS A 72 -9.62 -3.12 -6.92
C LYS A 72 -9.03 -3.99 -5.81
N ILE A 73 -7.72 -3.96 -5.66
CA ILE A 73 -7.00 -4.80 -4.69
C ILE A 73 -6.60 -4.01 -3.47
N VAL A 74 -6.11 -2.77 -3.68
CA VAL A 74 -5.54 -1.93 -2.63
C VAL A 74 -6.23 -0.57 -2.67
N PRO A 75 -6.87 -0.15 -1.58
CA PRO A 75 -7.48 1.20 -1.54
C PRO A 75 -6.41 2.28 -1.52
N PHE A 76 -6.64 3.33 -2.30
CA PHE A 76 -5.80 4.51 -2.32
C PHE A 76 -6.58 5.70 -1.74
N HIS A 77 -5.92 6.46 -0.89
CA HIS A 77 -6.52 7.62 -0.22
C HIS A 77 -5.66 8.84 -0.47
N ALA A 78 -6.27 10.02 -0.43
CA ALA A 78 -5.55 11.26 -0.66
C ALA A 78 -4.58 11.56 0.48
N THR A 79 -4.93 11.21 1.71
CA THR A 79 -4.14 11.52 2.89
C THR A 79 -4.00 10.29 3.79
N VAL A 80 -2.99 10.35 4.68
CA VAL A 80 -2.81 9.31 5.69
C VAL A 80 -4.02 9.26 6.63
N GLU A 81 -4.56 10.41 6.98
CA GLU A 81 -5.72 10.48 7.86
C GLU A 81 -6.92 9.74 7.28
N GLU A 82 -7.15 9.89 5.99
CA GLU A 82 -8.25 9.17 5.33
C GLU A 82 -7.99 7.67 5.30
N ALA A 83 -6.74 7.27 5.11
CA ALA A 83 -6.39 5.86 5.11
C ALA A 83 -6.59 5.24 6.50
N VAL A 84 -6.23 5.97 7.55
CA VAL A 84 -6.46 5.54 8.93
C VAL A 84 -7.96 5.36 9.17
N ALA A 85 -8.76 6.34 8.75
CA ALA A 85 -10.22 6.27 8.92
C ALA A 85 -10.79 5.04 8.21
N GLY A 86 -10.22 4.67 7.06
CA GLY A 86 -10.65 3.49 6.33
C GLY A 86 -10.47 2.20 7.12
N PHE A 87 -9.43 2.11 7.93
CA PHE A 87 -9.22 0.93 8.77
C PHE A 87 -10.15 0.88 9.98
N GLN A 88 -10.74 2.01 10.36
CA GLN A 88 -11.58 2.10 11.54
C GLN A 88 -13.05 1.82 11.27
N GLN A 89 -13.39 1.57 10.03
CA GLN A 89 -14.79 1.27 9.66
C GLN A 89 -15.15 -0.18 9.89
#